data_dbdf98d67e17b3ab5910504e3ae63791
#
_entry.id   dbdf98d67e17b3ab5910504e3ae63791
#
_cell.length_a   1.000
_cell.length_b   1.000
_cell.length_c   1.000
_cell.angle_alpha   90.00
_cell.angle_beta   90.00
_cell.angle_gamma   90.00
#
_symmetry.space_group_name_H-M   'P 1'
#
loop_
_entity.id
_entity.type
_entity.pdbx_description
1 polymer ?
#
loop_
_entity_poly.entity_id
_entity_poly.type
_entity_poly.pdbx_seq_one_letter_code
_entity_poly.pdbx_strand_id
1 'polypeptide(L)'
;MTDVQKPSTVDDFEAKYQQDSDPWGYLDSWYERRKYAVTLACLPRERYRLVWEPACSIGVLTGLLSLRADRVLASDGSATAIAAARASRLPSGAGTVDWSVQVLPARAPAADGSAELVMLSEILYYLPEDERAELLEAAQDVLAPGGDLVVVHWRPFPDDAHLSGDDANAWARARLVEAGWSVLVRHDDDEFVLDVLRRP
;
A
#
# COMPACT_ATOMS: atom_id res chain seq x y z
N MET A 1 -18.99 27.05 -10.54
CA MET A 1 -19.37 25.67 -10.23
C MET A 1 -18.12 24.85 -10.46
N THR A 2 -17.39 24.53 -9.41
CA THR A 2 -16.26 23.59 -9.48
C THR A 2 -16.82 22.21 -9.80
N ASP A 3 -16.46 21.70 -10.96
CA ASP A 3 -16.75 20.32 -11.34
C ASP A 3 -16.16 19.43 -10.24
N VAL A 4 -16.98 18.78 -9.43
CA VAL A 4 -16.50 17.80 -8.45
C VAL A 4 -16.05 16.61 -9.26
N GLN A 5 -14.72 16.46 -9.38
CA GLN A 5 -14.13 15.38 -10.13
C GLN A 5 -14.56 14.06 -9.49
N LYS A 6 -15.05 13.13 -10.29
CA LYS A 6 -15.51 11.81 -9.82
C LYS A 6 -14.30 11.00 -9.38
N PRO A 7 -14.38 10.26 -8.26
CA PRO A 7 -13.29 9.35 -7.87
C PRO A 7 -12.89 8.39 -8.99
N SER A 8 -11.59 8.17 -9.13
CA SER A 8 -11.02 7.28 -10.16
C SER A 8 -11.42 5.83 -9.94
N THR A 9 -11.74 5.14 -11.01
CA THR A 9 -12.02 3.70 -11.05
C THR A 9 -10.76 2.92 -11.45
N VAL A 10 -10.79 1.59 -11.35
CA VAL A 10 -9.70 0.72 -11.83
C VAL A 10 -9.43 0.94 -13.34
N ASP A 11 -10.48 1.14 -14.13
CA ASP A 11 -10.33 1.40 -15.57
C ASP A 11 -9.63 2.74 -15.83
N ASP A 12 -9.87 3.76 -15.00
CA ASP A 12 -9.20 5.05 -15.09
C ASP A 12 -7.70 4.91 -14.76
N PHE A 13 -7.35 4.11 -13.75
CA PHE A 13 -5.96 3.79 -13.42
C PHE A 13 -5.26 3.01 -14.54
N GLU A 14 -5.93 1.98 -15.08
CA GLU A 14 -5.40 1.22 -16.23
C GLU A 14 -5.13 2.16 -17.42
N ALA A 15 -6.05 3.09 -17.72
CA ALA A 15 -5.87 4.06 -18.80
C ALA A 15 -4.68 5.01 -18.54
N LYS A 16 -4.45 5.44 -17.28
CA LYS A 16 -3.28 6.25 -16.92
C LYS A 16 -1.98 5.49 -17.20
N TYR A 17 -1.86 4.22 -16.77
CA TYR A 17 -0.68 3.40 -17.01
C TYR A 17 -0.45 3.06 -18.49
N GLN A 18 -1.51 2.95 -19.29
CA GLN A 18 -1.38 2.78 -20.76
C GLN A 18 -0.85 4.03 -21.47
N GLN A 19 -1.13 5.22 -20.94
CA GLN A 19 -0.67 6.49 -21.48
C GLN A 19 0.75 6.83 -21.03
N ASP A 20 1.09 6.53 -19.77
CA ASP A 20 2.40 6.77 -19.18
C ASP A 20 2.77 5.58 -18.29
N SER A 21 3.95 5.04 -18.50
CA SER A 21 4.45 3.90 -17.71
C SER A 21 4.74 4.23 -16.23
N ASP A 22 4.86 5.52 -15.88
CA ASP A 22 5.10 6.01 -14.53
C ASP A 22 4.33 7.32 -14.26
N PRO A 23 2.99 7.29 -14.22
CA PRO A 23 2.14 8.48 -14.18
C PRO A 23 2.39 9.40 -12.97
N TRP A 24 2.96 8.88 -11.90
CA TRP A 24 3.25 9.63 -10.66
C TRP A 24 4.74 9.88 -10.44
N GLY A 25 5.61 9.43 -11.34
CA GLY A 25 7.06 9.64 -11.26
C GLY A 25 7.73 8.86 -10.12
N TYR A 26 7.25 7.65 -9.81
CA TYR A 26 7.79 6.81 -8.74
C TYR A 26 9.28 6.52 -8.89
N LEU A 27 9.80 6.45 -10.13
CA LEU A 27 11.20 6.13 -10.41
C LEU A 27 12.14 7.30 -10.10
N ASP A 28 11.72 8.54 -10.39
CA ASP A 28 12.61 9.70 -10.41
C ASP A 28 12.26 10.78 -9.38
N SER A 29 11.09 10.74 -8.75
CA SER A 29 10.67 11.72 -7.75
C SER A 29 11.53 11.63 -6.48
N TRP A 30 12.07 12.77 -6.02
CA TRP A 30 12.71 12.87 -4.72
C TRP A 30 11.73 12.59 -3.59
N TYR A 31 10.49 13.06 -3.70
CA TYR A 31 9.42 12.83 -2.75
C TYR A 31 9.19 11.32 -2.55
N GLU A 32 9.00 10.56 -3.62
CA GLU A 32 8.75 9.13 -3.56
C GLU A 32 9.93 8.36 -2.95
N ARG A 33 11.16 8.66 -3.36
CA ARG A 33 12.36 8.04 -2.77
C ARG A 33 12.46 8.31 -1.27
N ARG A 34 12.15 9.54 -0.84
CA ARG A 34 12.18 9.92 0.57
C ARG A 34 11.06 9.23 1.35
N LYS A 35 9.83 9.22 0.83
CA LYS A 35 8.68 8.54 1.44
C LYS A 35 8.97 7.05 1.64
N TYR A 36 9.48 6.37 0.63
CA TYR A 36 9.83 4.96 0.74
C TYR A 36 10.97 4.70 1.74
N ALA A 37 12.00 5.54 1.76
CA ALA A 37 13.09 5.41 2.72
C ALA A 37 12.59 5.57 4.17
N VAL A 38 11.73 6.54 4.44
CA VAL A 38 11.11 6.73 5.76
C VAL A 38 10.19 5.55 6.09
N THR A 39 9.35 5.11 5.15
CA THR A 39 8.47 3.96 5.34
C THR A 39 9.25 2.71 5.76
N LEU A 40 10.33 2.39 5.05
CA LEU A 40 11.16 1.24 5.39
C LEU A 40 11.90 1.40 6.73
N ALA A 41 12.33 2.62 7.08
CA ALA A 41 12.96 2.92 8.36
C ALA A 41 11.98 2.78 9.54
N CYS A 42 10.68 3.00 9.32
CA CYS A 42 9.63 2.82 10.32
C CYS A 42 9.25 1.36 10.57
N LEU A 43 9.68 0.42 9.71
CA LEU A 43 9.41 -1.00 9.90
C LEU A 43 10.16 -1.54 11.11
N PRO A 44 9.45 -2.10 12.13
CA PRO A 44 10.07 -2.49 13.40
C PRO A 44 10.91 -3.77 13.34
N ARG A 45 10.81 -4.56 12.26
CA ARG A 45 11.59 -5.80 12.09
C ARG A 45 12.61 -5.63 10.98
N GLU A 46 13.76 -6.27 11.16
CA GLU A 46 14.80 -6.32 10.14
C GLU A 46 14.34 -7.05 8.88
N ARG A 47 13.59 -8.16 9.05
CA ARG A 47 13.08 -9.00 7.97
C ARG A 47 11.73 -9.61 8.29
N TYR A 48 10.91 -9.82 7.25
CA TYR A 48 9.59 -10.45 7.31
C TYR A 48 9.57 -11.72 6.46
N ARG A 49 8.89 -12.77 6.89
CA ARG A 49 8.76 -14.00 6.10
C ARG A 49 7.79 -13.79 4.93
N LEU A 50 6.64 -13.18 5.19
CA LEU A 50 5.61 -12.93 4.18
C LEU A 50 5.08 -11.51 4.33
N VAL A 51 5.10 -10.77 3.22
CA VAL A 51 4.53 -9.42 3.09
C VAL A 51 3.40 -9.47 2.08
N TRP A 52 2.30 -8.78 2.35
CA TRP A 52 1.26 -8.49 1.36
C TRP A 52 1.25 -7.00 1.06
N GLU A 53 1.34 -6.67 -0.23
CA GLU A 53 1.31 -5.31 -0.77
C GLU A 53 0.24 -5.24 -1.87
N PRO A 54 -1.02 -4.93 -1.53
CA PRO A 54 -2.05 -4.60 -2.52
C PRO A 54 -1.83 -3.18 -3.07
N ALA A 55 -2.23 -2.94 -4.33
CA ALA A 55 -2.02 -1.70 -5.07
C ALA A 55 -0.52 -1.33 -5.20
N CYS A 56 0.30 -2.28 -5.64
CA CYS A 56 1.76 -2.13 -5.72
C CYS A 56 2.24 -1.28 -6.91
N SER A 57 1.34 -0.83 -7.81
CA SER A 57 1.69 -0.07 -9.00
C SER A 57 2.76 -0.79 -9.85
N ILE A 58 3.75 -0.07 -10.35
CA ILE A 58 4.87 -0.61 -11.14
C ILE A 58 5.97 -1.26 -10.27
N GLY A 59 5.70 -1.48 -8.98
CA GLY A 59 6.52 -2.29 -8.08
C GLY A 59 7.78 -1.63 -7.52
N VAL A 60 7.86 -0.30 -7.49
CA VAL A 60 9.04 0.40 -6.95
C VAL A 60 9.20 0.12 -5.45
N LEU A 61 8.13 0.30 -4.65
CA LEU A 61 8.14 -0.03 -3.22
C LEU A 61 8.30 -1.54 -3.01
N THR A 62 7.65 -2.37 -3.82
CA THR A 62 7.80 -3.83 -3.79
C THR A 62 9.27 -4.26 -3.90
N GLY A 63 10.02 -3.67 -4.84
CA GLY A 63 11.45 -3.93 -5.01
C GLY A 63 12.24 -3.64 -3.74
N LEU A 64 11.92 -2.58 -3.03
CA LEU A 64 12.55 -2.22 -1.75
C LEU A 64 12.11 -3.15 -0.61
N LEU A 65 10.81 -3.49 -0.53
CA LEU A 65 10.27 -4.44 0.45
C LEU A 65 10.88 -5.83 0.28
N SER A 66 11.17 -6.25 -0.96
CA SER A 66 11.77 -7.55 -1.24
C SER A 66 13.17 -7.73 -0.63
N LEU A 67 13.89 -6.65 -0.35
CA LEU A 67 15.15 -6.68 0.41
C LEU A 67 14.93 -6.96 1.92
N ARG A 68 13.72 -6.72 2.41
CA ARG A 68 13.29 -6.85 3.80
C ARG A 68 12.31 -8.02 4.01
N ALA A 69 12.09 -8.85 2.98
CA ALA A 69 11.17 -9.98 3.03
C ALA A 69 11.75 -11.24 2.40
N ASP A 70 11.27 -12.42 2.82
CA ASP A 70 11.55 -13.67 2.13
C ASP A 70 10.63 -13.82 0.91
N ARG A 71 9.38 -13.36 1.06
CA ARG A 71 8.37 -13.38 0.00
C ARG A 71 7.46 -12.16 0.09
N VAL A 72 7.18 -11.53 -1.04
CA VAL A 72 6.19 -10.45 -1.18
C VAL A 72 5.08 -10.92 -2.13
N LEU A 73 3.84 -10.80 -1.68
CA LEU A 73 2.65 -10.94 -2.53
C LEU A 73 2.24 -9.54 -2.95
N ALA A 74 2.53 -9.19 -4.19
CA ALA A 74 2.29 -7.87 -4.74
C ALA A 74 1.17 -7.93 -5.79
N SER A 75 0.19 -7.03 -5.70
CA SER A 75 -0.92 -6.98 -6.64
C SER A 75 -1.31 -5.55 -6.97
N ASP A 76 -1.85 -5.36 -8.16
CA ASP A 76 -2.45 -4.11 -8.61
C ASP A 76 -3.65 -4.40 -9.52
N GLY A 77 -4.63 -3.49 -9.57
CA GLY A 77 -5.78 -3.61 -10.45
C GLY A 77 -5.41 -3.43 -11.92
N SER A 78 -4.33 -2.71 -12.22
CA SER A 78 -3.83 -2.46 -13.56
C SER A 78 -2.95 -3.62 -14.07
N ALA A 79 -3.39 -4.24 -15.17
CA ALA A 79 -2.59 -5.26 -15.85
C ALA A 79 -1.32 -4.65 -16.48
N THR A 80 -1.39 -3.40 -16.93
CA THR A 80 -0.25 -2.66 -17.50
C THR A 80 0.79 -2.37 -16.42
N ALA A 81 0.39 -1.92 -15.23
CA ALA A 81 1.30 -1.72 -14.10
C ALA A 81 2.00 -3.02 -13.67
N ILE A 82 1.26 -4.11 -13.55
CA ILE A 82 1.83 -5.44 -13.20
C ILE A 82 2.79 -5.94 -14.29
N ALA A 83 2.49 -5.70 -15.57
CA ALA A 83 3.42 -6.06 -16.64
C ALA A 83 4.73 -5.27 -16.54
N ALA A 84 4.68 -3.98 -16.25
CA ALA A 84 5.85 -3.14 -16.00
C ALA A 84 6.63 -3.61 -14.76
N ALA A 85 5.94 -3.89 -13.65
CA ALA A 85 6.56 -4.41 -12.43
C ALA A 85 7.32 -5.72 -12.65
N ARG A 86 6.73 -6.67 -13.37
CA ARG A 86 7.38 -7.95 -13.74
C ARG A 86 8.58 -7.79 -14.64
N ALA A 87 8.59 -6.78 -15.52
CA ALA A 87 9.71 -6.49 -16.40
C ALA A 87 10.88 -5.81 -15.67
N SER A 88 10.62 -5.21 -14.53
CA SER A 88 11.63 -4.53 -13.71
C SER A 88 12.54 -5.53 -13.03
N ARG A 89 13.84 -5.20 -12.95
CA ARG A 89 14.81 -6.04 -12.28
C ARG A 89 14.76 -5.80 -10.78
N LEU A 90 14.49 -6.85 -10.01
CA LEU A 90 14.59 -6.80 -8.56
C LEU A 90 16.04 -6.55 -8.09
N PRO A 91 16.25 -5.87 -6.96
CA PRO A 91 17.56 -5.66 -6.38
C PRO A 91 18.29 -6.98 -6.07
N SER A 92 19.62 -6.95 -6.05
CA SER A 92 20.42 -8.11 -5.61
C SER A 92 20.16 -8.40 -4.13
N GLY A 93 19.90 -9.66 -3.78
CA GLY A 93 19.56 -10.06 -2.41
C GLY A 93 18.08 -9.96 -2.06
N ALA A 94 17.23 -9.62 -3.04
CA ALA A 94 15.78 -9.62 -2.87
C ALA A 94 15.24 -11.03 -2.57
N GLY A 95 14.19 -11.10 -1.77
CA GLY A 95 13.34 -12.28 -1.66
C GLY A 95 12.49 -12.50 -2.93
N THR A 96 11.63 -13.50 -2.90
CA THR A 96 10.72 -13.77 -4.03
C THR A 96 9.56 -12.77 -4.05
N VAL A 97 9.11 -12.41 -5.26
CA VAL A 97 7.93 -11.58 -5.43
C VAL A 97 6.94 -12.28 -6.34
N ASP A 98 5.72 -12.49 -5.84
CA ASP A 98 4.60 -13.01 -6.61
C ASP A 98 3.71 -11.85 -7.05
N TRP A 99 3.71 -11.60 -8.34
CA TRP A 99 2.91 -10.54 -8.95
C TRP A 99 1.56 -11.06 -9.42
N SER A 100 0.49 -10.33 -9.11
CA SER A 100 -0.86 -10.67 -9.60
C SER A 100 -1.66 -9.43 -9.99
N VAL A 101 -2.55 -9.58 -10.97
CA VAL A 101 -3.58 -8.56 -11.25
C VAL A 101 -4.75 -8.85 -10.33
N GLN A 102 -5.11 -7.88 -9.49
CA GLN A 102 -6.17 -8.04 -8.52
C GLN A 102 -6.83 -6.70 -8.24
N VAL A 103 -8.11 -6.59 -8.52
CA VAL A 103 -8.93 -5.42 -8.23
C VAL A 103 -9.31 -5.44 -6.75
N LEU A 104 -9.18 -4.30 -6.07
CA LEU A 104 -9.52 -4.14 -4.67
C LEU A 104 -10.99 -3.65 -4.52
N PRO A 105 -11.67 -4.01 -3.41
CA PRO A 105 -11.17 -4.82 -2.30
C PRO A 105 -11.04 -6.30 -2.69
N ALA A 106 -10.03 -6.96 -2.14
CA ALA A 106 -9.80 -8.38 -2.37
C ALA A 106 -9.05 -9.01 -1.19
N ARG A 107 -9.14 -10.33 -1.05
CA ARG A 107 -8.33 -11.07 -0.07
C ARG A 107 -6.92 -11.28 -0.58
N ALA A 108 -5.96 -11.29 0.34
CA ALA A 108 -4.60 -11.69 0.02
C ALA A 108 -4.58 -13.13 -0.54
N PRO A 109 -3.72 -13.44 -1.54
CA PRO A 109 -3.57 -14.80 -2.05
C PRO A 109 -2.72 -15.66 -1.10
N ALA A 110 -3.08 -15.69 0.18
CA ALA A 110 -2.41 -16.39 1.27
C ALA A 110 -3.43 -16.84 2.32
N ALA A 111 -3.04 -17.77 3.18
CA ALA A 111 -3.88 -18.20 4.30
C ALA A 111 -4.01 -17.09 5.35
N ASP A 112 -5.16 -17.06 6.03
CA ASP A 112 -5.38 -16.17 7.16
C ASP A 112 -4.31 -16.40 8.24
N GLY A 113 -3.85 -15.32 8.85
CA GLY A 113 -2.81 -15.37 9.88
C GLY A 113 -1.41 -15.74 9.40
N SER A 114 -1.12 -15.67 8.09
CA SER A 114 0.18 -16.07 7.54
C SER A 114 1.15 -14.93 7.25
N ALA A 115 0.66 -13.72 6.97
CA ALA A 115 1.49 -12.56 6.69
C ALA A 115 2.04 -11.94 7.99
N GLU A 116 3.27 -11.47 7.95
CA GLU A 116 3.89 -10.74 9.06
C GLU A 116 3.86 -9.22 8.86
N LEU A 117 3.64 -8.78 7.61
CA LEU A 117 3.48 -7.37 7.25
C LEU A 117 2.40 -7.23 6.16
N VAL A 118 1.54 -6.23 6.32
CA VAL A 118 0.70 -5.69 5.24
C VAL A 118 1.08 -4.24 5.00
N MET A 119 1.25 -3.87 3.73
CA MET A 119 1.59 -2.52 3.29
C MET A 119 0.42 -1.91 2.51
N LEU A 120 -0.29 -0.95 3.12
CA LEU A 120 -1.34 -0.17 2.47
C LEU A 120 -0.77 1.23 2.13
N SER A 121 -0.23 1.35 0.93
CA SER A 121 0.39 2.58 0.44
C SER A 121 -0.46 3.21 -0.66
N GLU A 122 -0.87 4.46 -0.48
CA GLU A 122 -1.56 5.29 -1.49
C GLU A 122 -2.85 4.67 -2.04
N ILE A 123 -3.62 3.93 -1.21
CA ILE A 123 -4.80 3.19 -1.70
C ILE A 123 -6.09 3.54 -0.97
N LEU A 124 -6.09 3.70 0.37
CA LEU A 124 -7.33 3.80 1.13
C LEU A 124 -8.18 5.01 0.74
N TYR A 125 -7.58 6.10 0.35
CA TYR A 125 -8.32 7.30 -0.04
C TYR A 125 -9.05 7.17 -1.39
N TYR A 126 -8.67 6.19 -2.24
CA TYR A 126 -9.36 5.93 -3.53
C TYR A 126 -10.58 5.02 -3.38
N LEU A 127 -10.73 4.34 -2.25
CA LEU A 127 -11.85 3.41 -2.04
C LEU A 127 -13.03 4.10 -1.33
N PRO A 128 -14.28 3.83 -1.73
CA PRO A 128 -15.43 4.20 -0.93
C PRO A 128 -15.41 3.52 0.44
N GLU A 129 -16.19 3.99 1.38
CA GLU A 129 -16.07 3.57 2.79
C GLU A 129 -16.27 2.07 3.01
N ASP A 130 -17.24 1.47 2.34
CA ASP A 130 -17.53 0.03 2.40
C ASP A 130 -16.39 -0.81 1.83
N GLU A 131 -15.85 -0.47 0.66
CA GLU A 131 -14.71 -1.15 0.05
C GLU A 131 -13.43 -0.97 0.86
N ARG A 132 -13.23 0.21 1.42
CA ARG A 132 -12.10 0.50 2.32
C ARG A 132 -12.17 -0.33 3.61
N ALA A 133 -13.38 -0.53 4.16
CA ALA A 133 -13.59 -1.37 5.32
C ALA A 133 -13.30 -2.84 5.00
N GLU A 134 -13.77 -3.34 3.85
CA GLU A 134 -13.51 -4.70 3.39
C GLU A 134 -12.01 -4.96 3.17
N LEU A 135 -11.29 -4.00 2.58
CA LEU A 135 -9.82 -4.13 2.43
C LEU A 135 -9.11 -4.16 3.79
N LEU A 136 -9.54 -3.32 4.74
CA LEU A 136 -8.95 -3.31 6.08
C LEU A 136 -9.23 -4.62 6.84
N GLU A 137 -10.41 -5.22 6.68
CA GLU A 137 -10.74 -6.54 7.23
C GLU A 137 -9.86 -7.64 6.60
N ALA A 138 -9.71 -7.62 5.27
CA ALA A 138 -8.83 -8.56 4.57
C ALA A 138 -7.36 -8.45 5.04
N ALA A 139 -6.90 -7.22 5.33
CA ALA A 139 -5.56 -7.00 5.88
C ALA A 139 -5.42 -7.56 7.31
N GLN A 140 -6.46 -7.43 8.12
CA GLN A 140 -6.49 -8.01 9.47
C GLN A 140 -6.52 -9.54 9.43
N ASP A 141 -7.31 -10.13 8.53
CA ASP A 141 -7.45 -11.58 8.41
C ASP A 141 -6.11 -12.24 8.04
N VAL A 142 -5.40 -11.70 7.03
CA VAL A 142 -4.15 -12.30 6.54
C VAL A 142 -2.99 -12.13 7.51
N LEU A 143 -2.98 -11.10 8.36
CA LEU A 143 -1.89 -10.86 9.31
C LEU A 143 -1.87 -11.90 10.43
N ALA A 144 -0.69 -12.39 10.75
CA ALA A 144 -0.44 -13.20 11.94
C ALA A 144 -0.63 -12.36 13.22
N PRO A 145 -0.99 -12.97 14.38
CA PRO A 145 -0.87 -12.30 15.66
C PRO A 145 0.53 -11.71 15.85
N GLY A 146 0.62 -10.47 16.31
CA GLY A 146 1.87 -9.72 16.40
C GLY A 146 2.43 -9.26 15.04
N GLY A 147 1.72 -9.44 13.93
CA GLY A 147 2.07 -8.88 12.62
C GLY A 147 1.89 -7.38 12.57
N ASP A 148 2.55 -6.75 11.62
CA ASP A 148 2.58 -5.29 11.46
C ASP A 148 1.74 -4.87 10.24
N LEU A 149 0.97 -3.79 10.38
CA LEU A 149 0.26 -3.12 9.28
C LEU A 149 0.80 -1.72 9.15
N VAL A 150 1.19 -1.35 7.93
CA VAL A 150 1.61 0.01 7.57
C VAL A 150 0.53 0.66 6.73
N VAL A 151 0.18 1.90 7.08
CA VAL A 151 -0.71 2.76 6.31
C VAL A 151 0.07 4.03 6.00
N VAL A 152 0.28 4.33 4.72
CA VAL A 152 1.01 5.52 4.29
C VAL A 152 0.32 6.19 3.11
N HIS A 153 0.09 7.51 3.21
CA HIS A 153 -0.61 8.29 2.19
C HIS A 153 -0.01 9.68 2.04
N TRP A 154 0.00 10.18 0.81
CA TRP A 154 0.17 11.58 0.49
C TRP A 154 -0.94 12.40 1.19
N ARG A 155 -0.56 13.50 1.88
CA ARG A 155 -1.48 14.22 2.78
C ARG A 155 -2.60 14.96 2.07
N PRO A 156 -2.32 15.73 1.00
CA PRO A 156 -3.36 16.49 0.33
C PRO A 156 -4.51 15.61 -0.14
N PHE A 157 -5.63 16.23 -0.42
CA PHE A 157 -6.79 15.56 -1.00
C PHE A 157 -6.54 15.40 -2.52
N PRO A 158 -6.36 14.17 -3.04
CA PRO A 158 -6.28 13.98 -4.48
C PRO A 158 -7.61 14.35 -5.14
N ASP A 159 -7.59 15.03 -6.27
CA ASP A 159 -8.81 15.51 -6.95
C ASP A 159 -9.77 14.37 -7.34
N ASP A 160 -9.24 13.16 -7.49
CA ASP A 160 -9.94 11.95 -7.92
C ASP A 160 -10.09 10.88 -6.80
N ALA A 161 -10.04 11.29 -5.54
CA ALA A 161 -10.18 10.42 -4.37
C ALA A 161 -11.45 10.70 -3.54
N HIS A 162 -11.70 9.87 -2.53
CA HIS A 162 -12.80 10.03 -1.58
C HIS A 162 -12.38 10.76 -0.30
N LEU A 163 -11.09 10.71 0.06
CA LEU A 163 -10.53 11.27 1.29
C LEU A 163 -9.18 11.93 1.02
N SER A 164 -8.75 12.78 1.96
CA SER A 164 -7.34 13.15 2.09
C SER A 164 -6.51 12.00 2.66
N GLY A 165 -5.18 12.06 2.51
CA GLY A 165 -4.30 11.10 3.16
C GLY A 165 -4.38 11.16 4.68
N ASP A 166 -4.51 12.35 5.26
CA ASP A 166 -4.71 12.54 6.70
C ASP A 166 -5.97 11.81 7.21
N ASP A 167 -7.09 11.97 6.49
CA ASP A 167 -8.36 11.35 6.87
C ASP A 167 -8.32 9.82 6.67
N ALA A 168 -7.68 9.33 5.61
CA ALA A 168 -7.53 7.90 5.35
C ALA A 168 -6.71 7.21 6.45
N ASN A 169 -5.57 7.80 6.83
CA ASN A 169 -4.74 7.30 7.93
C ASN A 169 -5.49 7.37 9.28
N ALA A 170 -6.15 8.50 9.57
CA ALA A 170 -6.91 8.67 10.81
C ALA A 170 -8.05 7.65 10.92
N TRP A 171 -8.76 7.41 9.82
CA TRP A 171 -9.85 6.44 9.73
C TRP A 171 -9.35 5.00 10.01
N ALA A 172 -8.27 4.57 9.35
CA ALA A 172 -7.72 3.24 9.54
C ALA A 172 -7.19 3.05 10.97
N ARG A 173 -6.42 4.01 11.47
CA ARG A 173 -5.86 3.99 12.83
C ARG A 173 -6.96 3.91 13.89
N ALA A 174 -8.02 4.70 13.79
CA ALA A 174 -9.11 4.70 14.77
C ALA A 174 -9.77 3.32 14.86
N ARG A 175 -10.11 2.69 13.73
CA ARG A 175 -10.74 1.36 13.68
C ARG A 175 -9.83 0.26 14.25
N LEU A 176 -8.54 0.30 13.91
CA LEU A 176 -7.57 -0.69 14.40
C LEU A 176 -7.31 -0.54 15.91
N VAL A 177 -7.18 0.69 16.41
CA VAL A 177 -7.02 0.95 17.86
C VAL A 177 -8.28 0.49 18.63
N GLU A 178 -9.48 0.74 18.11
CA GLU A 178 -10.73 0.23 18.71
C GLU A 178 -10.76 -1.31 18.74
N ALA A 179 -10.17 -1.96 17.73
CA ALA A 179 -9.99 -3.41 17.68
C ALA A 179 -8.81 -3.93 18.54
N GLY A 180 -8.17 -3.08 19.34
CA GLY A 180 -7.11 -3.45 20.29
C GLY A 180 -5.69 -3.44 19.72
N TRP A 181 -5.48 -2.89 18.49
CA TRP A 181 -4.15 -2.80 17.92
C TRP A 181 -3.29 -1.71 18.58
N SER A 182 -2.00 -1.94 18.65
CA SER A 182 -1.02 -0.99 19.20
C SER A 182 -0.42 -0.13 18.08
N VAL A 183 -0.45 1.18 18.24
CA VAL A 183 0.30 2.10 17.36
C VAL A 183 1.78 2.06 17.77
N LEU A 184 2.64 1.59 16.89
CA LEU A 184 4.09 1.52 17.13
C LEU A 184 4.83 2.76 16.65
N VAL A 185 4.44 3.27 15.49
CA VAL A 185 5.02 4.47 14.89
C VAL A 185 3.89 5.33 14.35
N ARG A 186 3.99 6.61 14.56
CA ARG A 186 3.26 7.63 13.83
C ARG A 186 4.27 8.65 13.32
N HIS A 187 4.27 8.86 12.01
CA HIS A 187 5.12 9.84 11.36
C HIS A 187 4.24 10.85 10.62
N ASP A 188 4.34 12.09 11.05
CA ASP A 188 3.65 13.22 10.44
C ASP A 188 4.71 14.03 9.67
N ASP A 189 4.64 14.00 8.34
CA ASP A 189 5.50 14.76 7.44
C ASP A 189 4.70 15.92 6.81
N ASP A 190 5.39 16.88 6.19
CA ASP A 190 4.71 17.96 5.47
C ASP A 190 3.93 17.45 4.25
N GLU A 191 4.41 16.37 3.61
CA GLU A 191 3.87 15.86 2.35
C GLU A 191 3.12 14.52 2.49
N PHE A 192 3.44 13.70 3.52
CA PHE A 192 2.78 12.41 3.75
C PHE A 192 2.59 12.10 5.23
N VAL A 193 1.69 11.19 5.52
CA VAL A 193 1.47 10.62 6.85
C VAL A 193 1.67 9.10 6.80
N LEU A 194 2.22 8.55 7.89
CA LEU A 194 2.45 7.11 8.02
C LEU A 194 2.12 6.64 9.43
N ASP A 195 1.43 5.54 9.52
CA ASP A 195 1.19 4.81 10.76
C ASP A 195 1.71 3.36 10.62
N VAL A 196 2.38 2.85 11.65
CA VAL A 196 2.69 1.43 11.82
C VAL A 196 1.92 0.92 13.02
N LEU A 197 1.07 -0.08 12.80
CA LEU A 197 0.27 -0.68 13.84
C LEU A 197 0.56 -2.18 13.97
N ARG A 198 0.49 -2.69 15.18
CA ARG A 198 0.70 -4.12 15.48
C ARG A 198 -0.60 -4.79 15.91
N ARG A 199 -0.88 -5.91 15.25
CA ARG A 199 -1.99 -6.80 15.61
C ARG A 199 -1.75 -7.39 17.02
N PRO A 200 -2.78 -7.45 17.88
CA PRO A 200 -2.70 -8.14 19.18
C PRO A 200 -2.39 -9.62 19.06
#